data_971ae6a88536ab5357af0b7777b6ff88
#
_entry.id   971ae6a88536ab5357af0b7777b6ff88
#
_cell.length_a   1.000
_cell.length_b   1.000
_cell.length_c   1.000
_cell.angle_alpha   90.00
_cell.angle_beta   90.00
_cell.angle_gamma   90.00
#
_symmetry.space_group_name_H-M   'P 1'
#
loop_
_entity.id
_entity.type
_entity.pdbx_description
1 polymer ?
#
loop_
_entity_poly.entity_id
_entity_poly.type
_entity_poly.pdbx_seq_one_letter_code
_entity_poly.pdbx_strand_id
1 'polypeptide(L)'
;MATIKEIADLAGVSRGTVDRVLNKRGSVNPQTAQKIMEIVHALDYKPNRAGLVLAAQKKNLRLGVILFGEGNPFFDEVTDGIRQKEEDLACYNCTVQIKRVNVDTLEQLQAIDEFVKEGINGIAISPTNDPRLARRIDELFEQGIPVVALNTDIKNCKRIAFVGSNYYQSGATAAGLMRLMAKNESTKIGIVTGSEEILCHTERIAGFTNAIQSYPNIDIVATITNDDDDFVSYDQTTQLLKEHPELSLIHISEPTRLR
;
A
#
# COMPACT_ATOMS: atom_id res chain seq x y z
N MET A 1 19.47 24.75 17.71
CA MET A 1 18.53 23.61 17.55
C MET A 1 18.14 23.18 18.96
N ALA A 2 16.86 23.19 19.30
CA ALA A 2 16.41 22.83 20.64
C ALA A 2 16.81 21.40 21.00
N THR A 3 17.06 21.12 22.27
CA THR A 3 17.52 19.83 22.76
C THR A 3 16.52 19.25 23.79
N ILE A 4 16.52 17.92 23.97
CA ILE A 4 15.71 17.25 25.02
C ILE A 4 16.05 17.84 26.40
N LYS A 5 17.30 18.30 26.61
CA LYS A 5 17.72 18.92 27.87
C LYS A 5 16.98 20.24 28.08
N GLU A 6 16.96 21.13 27.11
CA GLU A 6 16.26 22.40 27.17
C GLU A 6 14.76 22.23 27.40
N ILE A 7 14.14 21.27 26.71
CA ILE A 7 12.71 20.94 26.93
C ILE A 7 12.50 20.47 28.37
N ALA A 8 13.37 19.61 28.90
CA ALA A 8 13.28 19.10 30.26
C ALA A 8 13.42 20.22 31.29
N ASP A 9 14.39 21.14 31.08
CA ASP A 9 14.64 22.29 31.95
C ASP A 9 13.43 23.24 31.95
N LEU A 10 12.86 23.57 30.79
CA LEU A 10 11.67 24.43 30.64
C LEU A 10 10.40 23.78 31.20
N ALA A 11 10.24 22.48 31.06
CA ALA A 11 9.08 21.74 31.58
C ALA A 11 9.20 21.51 33.10
N GLY A 12 10.40 21.58 33.69
CA GLY A 12 10.68 21.24 35.08
C GLY A 12 10.64 19.74 35.36
N VAL A 13 11.10 18.93 34.40
CA VAL A 13 11.05 17.45 34.49
C VAL A 13 12.41 16.83 34.12
N SER A 14 12.54 15.52 34.32
CA SER A 14 13.73 14.80 33.87
C SER A 14 13.74 14.60 32.34
N ARG A 15 14.93 14.47 31.72
CA ARG A 15 15.07 14.11 30.29
C ARG A 15 14.35 12.80 29.97
N GLY A 16 14.35 11.82 30.89
CA GLY A 16 13.64 10.58 30.72
C GLY A 16 12.12 10.73 30.69
N THR A 17 11.56 11.76 31.36
CA THR A 17 10.14 12.08 31.27
C THR A 17 9.79 12.70 29.91
N VAL A 18 10.63 13.60 29.37
CA VAL A 18 10.49 14.14 28.04
C VAL A 18 10.58 13.03 26.97
N ASP A 19 11.58 12.14 27.08
CA ASP A 19 11.75 11.02 26.18
C ASP A 19 10.53 10.09 26.18
N ARG A 20 9.95 9.78 27.35
CA ARG A 20 8.71 8.98 27.45
C ARG A 20 7.53 9.63 26.77
N VAL A 21 7.36 10.94 26.88
CA VAL A 21 6.28 11.67 26.21
C VAL A 21 6.48 11.68 24.71
N LEU A 22 7.68 12.02 24.22
CA LEU A 22 7.99 12.09 22.77
C LEU A 22 7.85 10.74 22.08
N ASN A 23 8.24 9.66 22.75
CA ASN A 23 8.21 8.28 22.20
C ASN A 23 6.95 7.50 22.63
N LYS A 24 5.99 8.13 23.30
CA LYS A 24 4.74 7.49 23.80
C LYS A 24 5.01 6.23 24.63
N ARG A 25 6.06 6.26 25.47
CA ARG A 25 6.48 5.12 26.30
C ARG A 25 6.11 5.34 27.77
N GLY A 26 5.40 4.38 28.35
CA GLY A 26 5.01 4.40 29.76
C GLY A 26 3.95 5.48 30.09
N SER A 27 3.48 5.49 31.34
CA SER A 27 2.52 6.48 31.81
C SER A 27 3.22 7.75 32.30
N VAL A 28 2.85 8.89 31.72
CA VAL A 28 3.22 10.23 32.22
C VAL A 28 1.93 10.96 32.55
N ASN A 29 1.92 11.76 33.62
CA ASN A 29 0.77 12.57 34.00
C ASN A 29 0.29 13.40 32.79
N PRO A 30 -1.02 13.38 32.44
CA PRO A 30 -1.55 14.06 31.25
C PRO A 30 -1.21 15.55 31.18
N GLN A 31 -1.26 16.26 32.30
CA GLN A 31 -0.92 17.69 32.36
C GLN A 31 0.57 17.93 32.08
N THR A 32 1.43 17.05 32.59
CA THR A 32 2.88 17.11 32.33
C THR A 32 3.18 16.78 30.86
N ALA A 33 2.48 15.79 30.27
CA ALA A 33 2.64 15.44 28.87
C ALA A 33 2.19 16.61 27.96
N GLN A 34 1.07 17.24 28.25
CA GLN A 34 0.58 18.39 27.51
C GLN A 34 1.58 19.56 27.56
N LYS A 35 2.08 19.92 28.75
CA LYS A 35 3.08 20.97 28.92
C LYS A 35 4.34 20.71 28.09
N ILE A 36 4.84 19.46 28.11
CA ILE A 36 6.00 19.06 27.30
C ILE A 36 5.71 19.26 25.81
N MET A 37 4.53 18.83 25.32
CA MET A 37 4.18 18.97 23.91
C MET A 37 4.04 20.43 23.48
N GLU A 38 3.50 21.31 24.32
CA GLU A 38 3.44 22.75 24.07
C GLU A 38 4.84 23.36 23.91
N ILE A 39 5.79 23.00 24.77
CA ILE A 39 7.19 23.40 24.66
C ILE A 39 7.87 22.87 23.40
N VAL A 40 7.63 21.60 23.07
CA VAL A 40 8.13 20.96 21.85
C VAL A 40 7.68 21.74 20.60
N HIS A 41 6.38 22.09 20.53
CA HIS A 41 5.83 22.89 19.44
C HIS A 41 6.39 24.32 19.42
N ALA A 42 6.49 24.97 20.58
CA ALA A 42 7.00 26.36 20.67
C ALA A 42 8.46 26.47 20.23
N LEU A 43 9.26 25.41 20.47
CA LEU A 43 10.69 25.38 20.11
C LEU A 43 10.95 24.80 18.71
N ASP A 44 9.92 24.43 17.94
CA ASP A 44 10.05 23.66 16.69
C ASP A 44 11.06 22.49 16.83
N TYR A 45 10.95 21.77 17.95
CA TYR A 45 11.90 20.70 18.24
C TYR A 45 11.76 19.58 17.23
N LYS A 46 12.87 19.26 16.59
CA LYS A 46 13.01 18.08 15.72
C LYS A 46 14.02 17.10 16.32
N PRO A 47 13.68 15.82 16.45
CA PRO A 47 14.63 14.83 16.95
C PRO A 47 15.95 14.86 16.16
N ASN A 48 17.07 14.81 16.86
CA ASN A 48 18.37 14.79 16.22
C ASN A 48 18.54 13.49 15.41
N ARG A 49 18.60 13.61 14.08
CA ARG A 49 18.78 12.46 13.17
C ARG A 49 20.00 11.60 13.53
N ALA A 50 21.11 12.22 13.92
CA ALA A 50 22.31 11.48 14.34
C ALA A 50 22.06 10.61 15.57
N GLY A 51 21.30 11.10 16.56
CA GLY A 51 20.90 10.32 17.72
C GLY A 51 19.96 9.16 17.36
N LEU A 52 19.04 9.36 16.41
CA LEU A 52 18.17 8.29 15.91
C LEU A 52 18.96 7.23 15.15
N VAL A 53 19.90 7.63 14.28
CA VAL A 53 20.81 6.71 13.58
C VAL A 53 21.59 5.87 14.56
N LEU A 54 22.21 6.49 15.58
CA LEU A 54 23.01 5.77 16.58
C LEU A 54 22.16 4.79 17.41
N ALA A 55 20.92 5.14 17.72
CA ALA A 55 19.98 4.27 18.42
C ALA A 55 19.50 3.10 17.53
N ALA A 56 19.28 3.36 16.24
CA ALA A 56 18.85 2.35 15.26
C ALA A 56 19.99 1.36 14.93
N GLN A 57 21.23 1.85 14.79
CA GLN A 57 22.39 1.00 14.52
C GLN A 57 22.55 -0.14 15.53
N LYS A 58 22.10 0.06 16.78
CA LYS A 58 22.13 -0.99 17.83
C LYS A 58 21.08 -2.08 17.64
N LYS A 59 20.06 -1.87 16.77
CA LYS A 59 18.89 -2.76 16.71
C LYS A 59 18.93 -3.77 15.57
N ASN A 60 19.82 -3.59 14.57
CA ASN A 60 19.87 -4.45 13.39
C ASN A 60 18.46 -4.69 12.81
N LEU A 61 17.87 -3.65 12.21
CA LEU A 61 16.49 -3.70 11.71
C LEU A 61 16.42 -4.54 10.44
N ARG A 62 15.46 -5.44 10.38
CA ARG A 62 15.22 -6.31 9.23
C ARG A 62 13.79 -6.13 8.76
N LEU A 63 13.60 -5.71 7.51
CA LEU A 63 12.29 -5.51 6.89
C LEU A 63 12.06 -6.58 5.83
N GLY A 64 10.86 -7.17 5.83
CA GLY A 64 10.41 -8.07 4.79
C GLY A 64 9.51 -7.35 3.79
N VAL A 65 9.65 -7.67 2.52
CA VAL A 65 8.76 -7.19 1.47
C VAL A 65 8.23 -8.37 0.68
N ILE A 66 6.91 -8.45 0.50
CA ILE A 66 6.24 -9.49 -0.27
C ILE A 66 5.51 -8.81 -1.43
N LEU A 67 5.91 -9.12 -2.66
CA LEU A 67 5.34 -8.56 -3.89
C LEU A 67 4.80 -9.69 -4.78
N PHE A 68 3.84 -9.36 -5.64
CA PHE A 68 3.35 -10.29 -6.64
C PHE A 68 4.32 -10.49 -7.80
N GLY A 69 4.17 -11.65 -8.45
CA GLY A 69 4.55 -12.01 -9.80
C GLY A 69 6.03 -11.89 -10.14
N GLU A 70 6.63 -13.02 -10.46
CA GLU A 70 7.82 -13.04 -11.29
C GLU A 70 7.42 -12.63 -12.71
N GLY A 71 8.16 -11.69 -13.33
CA GLY A 71 7.93 -11.23 -14.70
C GLY A 71 6.92 -10.11 -14.87
N ASN A 72 6.26 -9.63 -13.80
CA ASN A 72 5.46 -8.41 -13.89
C ASN A 72 6.38 -7.18 -13.75
N PRO A 73 6.62 -6.45 -14.84
CA PRO A 73 7.56 -5.34 -14.86
C PRO A 73 7.20 -4.17 -13.92
N PHE A 74 5.94 -4.00 -13.54
CA PHE A 74 5.55 -3.02 -12.54
C PHE A 74 6.24 -3.29 -11.20
N PHE A 75 6.27 -4.55 -10.77
CA PHE A 75 6.92 -4.90 -9.51
C PHE A 75 8.45 -4.93 -9.61
N ASP A 76 9.03 -4.97 -10.80
CA ASP A 76 10.47 -4.79 -10.99
C ASP A 76 10.85 -3.34 -10.67
N GLU A 77 10.10 -2.34 -11.16
CA GLU A 77 10.30 -0.93 -10.80
C GLU A 77 10.09 -0.67 -9.30
N VAL A 78 9.09 -1.31 -8.69
CA VAL A 78 8.89 -1.24 -7.23
C VAL A 78 10.10 -1.83 -6.49
N THR A 79 10.62 -2.96 -6.97
CA THR A 79 11.82 -3.61 -6.40
C THR A 79 13.04 -2.70 -6.48
N ASP A 80 13.26 -2.06 -7.62
CA ASP A 80 14.37 -1.11 -7.82
C ASP A 80 14.25 0.09 -6.86
N GLY A 81 13.05 0.64 -6.70
CA GLY A 81 12.80 1.70 -5.73
C GLY A 81 13.06 1.29 -4.29
N ILE A 82 12.71 0.04 -3.93
CA ILE A 82 13.00 -0.53 -2.60
C ILE A 82 14.51 -0.69 -2.40
N ARG A 83 15.24 -1.20 -3.40
CA ARG A 83 16.70 -1.36 -3.32
C ARG A 83 17.41 -0.03 -3.17
N GLN A 84 17.02 0.98 -3.95
CA GLN A 84 17.54 2.33 -3.79
C GLN A 84 17.29 2.87 -2.39
N LYS A 85 16.10 2.60 -1.82
CA LYS A 85 15.77 3.05 -0.47
C LYS A 85 16.52 2.27 0.61
N GLU A 86 16.83 1.01 0.39
CA GLU A 86 17.68 0.22 1.28
C GLU A 86 19.07 0.83 1.45
N GLU A 87 19.67 1.35 0.37
CA GLU A 87 20.94 2.08 0.43
C GLU A 87 20.85 3.30 1.36
N ASP A 88 19.78 4.08 1.26
CA ASP A 88 19.53 5.22 2.17
C ASP A 88 19.37 4.77 3.63
N LEU A 89 18.82 3.59 3.85
CA LEU A 89 18.55 3.04 5.18
C LEU A 89 19.77 2.31 5.79
N ALA A 90 20.83 2.08 5.03
CA ALA A 90 22.04 1.40 5.50
C ALA A 90 22.64 2.10 6.73
N CYS A 91 22.58 3.43 6.80
CA CYS A 91 23.06 4.20 7.96
C CYS A 91 22.29 3.87 9.27
N TYR A 92 21.08 3.32 9.18
CA TYR A 92 20.26 2.88 10.32
C TYR A 92 20.48 1.40 10.67
N ASN A 93 21.44 0.72 10.02
CA ASN A 93 21.63 -0.73 10.14
C ASN A 93 20.34 -1.50 9.84
N CYS A 94 19.69 -1.11 8.74
CA CYS A 94 18.45 -1.69 8.24
C CYS A 94 18.71 -2.47 6.95
N THR A 95 18.25 -3.70 6.89
CA THR A 95 18.31 -4.56 5.70
C THR A 95 16.90 -4.89 5.22
N VAL A 96 16.73 -5.08 3.91
CA VAL A 96 15.46 -5.40 3.29
C VAL A 96 15.55 -6.73 2.55
N GLN A 97 14.67 -7.65 2.90
CA GLN A 97 14.51 -8.92 2.19
C GLN A 97 13.25 -8.86 1.33
N ILE A 98 13.35 -9.21 0.05
CA ILE A 98 12.21 -9.18 -0.88
C ILE A 98 11.89 -10.62 -1.28
N LYS A 99 10.61 -10.99 -1.18
CA LYS A 99 10.07 -12.24 -1.73
C LYS A 99 9.04 -11.91 -2.81
N ARG A 100 9.15 -12.60 -3.93
CA ARG A 100 8.17 -12.55 -5.02
C ARG A 100 7.33 -13.82 -4.94
N VAL A 101 6.02 -13.67 -4.96
CA VAL A 101 5.06 -14.78 -4.83
C VAL A 101 3.97 -14.64 -5.90
N ASN A 102 3.29 -15.70 -6.22
CA ASN A 102 2.12 -15.63 -7.08
C ASN A 102 0.95 -14.90 -6.40
N VAL A 103 -0.11 -14.62 -7.15
CA VAL A 103 -1.38 -14.13 -6.59
C VAL A 103 -2.06 -15.32 -5.89
N ASP A 104 -1.47 -15.74 -4.78
CA ASP A 104 -1.91 -16.86 -3.96
C ASP A 104 -1.75 -16.54 -2.47
N THR A 105 -2.86 -16.61 -1.75
CA THR A 105 -2.88 -16.33 -0.31
C THR A 105 -2.04 -17.30 0.50
N LEU A 106 -1.93 -18.57 0.10
CA LEU A 106 -1.14 -19.57 0.85
C LEU A 106 0.36 -19.28 0.71
N GLU A 107 0.82 -18.93 -0.50
CA GLU A 107 2.20 -18.50 -0.70
C GLU A 107 2.54 -17.25 0.10
N GLN A 108 1.61 -16.29 0.20
CA GLN A 108 1.81 -15.10 1.02
C GLN A 108 1.90 -15.42 2.51
N LEU A 109 1.04 -16.30 3.02
CA LEU A 109 1.09 -16.77 4.41
C LEU A 109 2.40 -17.50 4.70
N GLN A 110 2.87 -18.36 3.80
CA GLN A 110 4.16 -19.04 3.93
C GLN A 110 5.32 -18.06 3.95
N ALA A 111 5.33 -17.07 3.05
CA ALA A 111 6.36 -16.03 3.00
C ALA A 111 6.41 -15.21 4.31
N ILE A 112 5.24 -14.90 4.89
CA ILE A 112 5.14 -14.25 6.20
C ILE A 112 5.75 -15.13 7.31
N ASP A 113 5.40 -16.42 7.35
CA ASP A 113 5.89 -17.34 8.37
C ASP A 113 7.41 -17.53 8.30
N GLU A 114 7.98 -17.55 7.10
CA GLU A 114 9.42 -17.58 6.89
C GLU A 114 10.08 -16.30 7.44
N PHE A 115 9.53 -15.12 7.12
CA PHE A 115 10.02 -13.85 7.65
C PHE A 115 9.95 -13.77 9.17
N VAL A 116 8.88 -14.27 9.78
CA VAL A 116 8.74 -14.33 11.25
C VAL A 116 9.81 -15.22 11.86
N LYS A 117 10.08 -16.41 11.27
CA LYS A 117 11.16 -17.31 11.71
C LYS A 117 12.55 -16.68 11.61
N GLU A 118 12.76 -15.83 10.61
CA GLU A 118 14.00 -15.10 10.39
C GLU A 118 14.15 -13.87 11.31
N GLY A 119 13.14 -13.53 12.11
CA GLY A 119 13.19 -12.43 13.07
C GLY A 119 13.06 -11.05 12.42
N ILE A 120 12.15 -10.93 11.45
CA ILE A 120 11.81 -9.66 10.78
C ILE A 120 11.16 -8.68 11.77
N ASN A 121 11.38 -7.37 11.59
CA ASN A 121 10.85 -6.32 12.48
C ASN A 121 9.66 -5.57 11.91
N GLY A 122 9.35 -5.76 10.63
CA GLY A 122 8.20 -5.17 9.95
C GLY A 122 8.07 -5.74 8.55
N ILE A 123 6.85 -5.73 8.00
CA ILE A 123 6.54 -6.29 6.68
C ILE A 123 5.83 -5.23 5.85
N ALA A 124 6.24 -5.11 4.58
CA ALA A 124 5.48 -4.45 3.53
C ALA A 124 4.98 -5.52 2.56
N ILE A 125 3.72 -5.49 2.18
CA ILE A 125 3.11 -6.55 1.36
C ILE A 125 2.14 -5.97 0.34
N SER A 126 2.15 -6.50 -0.90
CA SER A 126 1.04 -6.38 -1.85
C SER A 126 0.07 -7.54 -1.60
N PRO A 127 -1.02 -7.34 -0.82
CA PRO A 127 -1.83 -8.45 -0.32
C PRO A 127 -2.92 -8.89 -1.30
N THR A 128 -3.28 -10.17 -1.28
CA THR A 128 -4.62 -10.63 -1.68
C THR A 128 -5.65 -10.15 -0.65
N ASN A 129 -6.89 -9.91 -1.09
CA ASN A 129 -7.96 -9.47 -0.19
C ASN A 129 -8.68 -10.68 0.47
N ASP A 130 -7.91 -11.50 1.17
CA ASP A 130 -8.40 -12.73 1.80
C ASP A 130 -8.49 -12.59 3.33
N PRO A 131 -9.60 -13.04 3.95
CA PRO A 131 -9.76 -12.99 5.41
C PRO A 131 -8.71 -13.78 6.20
N ARG A 132 -8.08 -14.80 5.61
CA ARG A 132 -7.00 -15.56 6.26
C ARG A 132 -5.75 -14.68 6.40
N LEU A 133 -5.42 -13.94 5.34
CA LEU A 133 -4.30 -12.99 5.35
C LEU A 133 -4.58 -11.82 6.31
N ALA A 134 -5.81 -11.30 6.32
CA ALA A 134 -6.23 -10.25 7.25
C ALA A 134 -6.02 -10.67 8.72
N ARG A 135 -6.44 -11.89 9.10
CA ARG A 135 -6.18 -12.44 10.44
C ARG A 135 -4.71 -12.58 10.75
N ARG A 136 -3.91 -13.04 9.77
CA ARG A 136 -2.44 -13.18 9.97
C ARG A 136 -1.78 -11.82 10.21
N ILE A 137 -2.24 -10.78 9.53
CA ILE A 137 -1.78 -9.39 9.77
C ILE A 137 -2.15 -8.93 11.20
N ASP A 138 -3.33 -9.28 11.68
CA ASP A 138 -3.74 -8.95 13.05
C ASP A 138 -2.86 -9.65 14.09
N GLU A 139 -2.52 -10.92 13.87
CA GLU A 139 -1.61 -11.67 14.72
C GLU A 139 -0.19 -11.05 14.73
N LEU A 140 0.32 -10.61 13.59
CA LEU A 140 1.59 -9.91 13.48
C LEU A 140 1.57 -8.60 14.27
N PHE A 141 0.49 -7.84 14.20
CA PHE A 141 0.33 -6.61 14.96
C PHE A 141 0.40 -6.87 16.48
N GLU A 142 -0.26 -7.91 16.98
CA GLU A 142 -0.19 -8.31 18.40
C GLU A 142 1.22 -8.78 18.82
N GLN A 143 1.99 -9.33 17.88
CA GLN A 143 3.39 -9.70 18.08
C GLN A 143 4.36 -8.49 18.01
N GLY A 144 3.84 -7.29 17.70
CA GLY A 144 4.66 -6.09 17.55
C GLY A 144 5.38 -5.99 16.20
N ILE A 145 4.95 -6.76 15.20
CA ILE A 145 5.45 -6.72 13.82
C ILE A 145 4.47 -5.91 12.96
N PRO A 146 4.74 -4.61 12.70
CA PRO A 146 3.86 -3.77 11.90
C PRO A 146 3.83 -4.21 10.44
N VAL A 147 2.65 -4.11 9.82
CA VAL A 147 2.45 -4.40 8.41
C VAL A 147 1.97 -3.17 7.66
N VAL A 148 2.57 -2.90 6.51
CA VAL A 148 2.16 -1.87 5.54
C VAL A 148 1.68 -2.57 4.28
N ALA A 149 0.48 -2.23 3.80
CA ALA A 149 0.01 -2.67 2.50
C ALA A 149 0.58 -1.77 1.39
N LEU A 150 1.07 -2.37 0.29
CA LEU A 150 1.66 -1.69 -0.86
C LEU A 150 0.84 -1.97 -2.12
N ASN A 151 0.71 -0.98 -2.99
CA ASN A 151 0.01 -1.05 -4.27
C ASN A 151 -1.47 -1.38 -4.13
N THR A 152 -1.83 -2.55 -3.63
CA THR A 152 -3.21 -2.93 -3.31
C THR A 152 -3.42 -2.98 -1.80
N ASP A 153 -4.65 -2.75 -1.36
CA ASP A 153 -5.01 -2.77 0.06
C ASP A 153 -5.67 -4.10 0.46
N ILE A 154 -5.89 -4.29 1.75
CA ILE A 154 -6.62 -5.41 2.33
C ILE A 154 -7.61 -4.90 3.38
N LYS A 155 -8.85 -5.41 3.37
CA LYS A 155 -9.91 -4.98 4.28
C LYS A 155 -9.82 -5.67 5.65
N ASN A 156 -10.38 -5.00 6.66
CA ASN A 156 -10.64 -5.57 7.97
C ASN A 156 -9.41 -6.16 8.67
N CYS A 157 -8.28 -5.44 8.67
CA CYS A 157 -7.08 -5.85 9.40
C CYS A 157 -6.36 -4.66 10.06
N LYS A 158 -5.45 -4.99 11.00
CA LYS A 158 -4.65 -4.02 11.78
C LYS A 158 -3.36 -3.58 11.07
N ARG A 159 -3.35 -3.52 9.72
CA ARG A 159 -2.21 -2.90 9.04
C ARG A 159 -2.05 -1.46 9.50
N ILE A 160 -0.82 -0.98 9.61
CA ILE A 160 -0.56 0.37 10.13
C ILE A 160 -0.72 1.46 9.07
N ALA A 161 -0.55 1.13 7.78
CA ALA A 161 -0.69 2.05 6.65
C ALA A 161 -0.97 1.29 5.34
N PHE A 162 -1.50 2.03 4.37
CA PHE A 162 -1.57 1.64 2.96
C PHE A 162 -0.82 2.68 2.13
N VAL A 163 0.00 2.23 1.21
CA VAL A 163 0.73 3.06 0.24
C VAL A 163 0.33 2.62 -1.17
N GLY A 164 -0.50 3.40 -1.82
CA GLY A 164 -1.07 3.12 -3.14
C GLY A 164 -2.00 4.22 -3.58
N SER A 165 -2.64 4.03 -4.73
CA SER A 165 -3.63 4.96 -5.28
C SER A 165 -5.01 4.74 -4.68
N ASN A 166 -5.88 5.74 -4.77
CA ASN A 166 -7.31 5.57 -4.54
C ASN A 166 -7.93 4.95 -5.79
N TYR A 167 -8.03 3.63 -5.82
CA TYR A 167 -8.46 2.89 -7.00
C TYR A 167 -9.93 3.11 -7.36
N TYR A 168 -10.79 3.29 -6.37
CA TYR A 168 -12.19 3.67 -6.60
C TYR A 168 -12.27 5.02 -7.36
N GLN A 169 -11.53 6.02 -6.91
CA GLN A 169 -11.48 7.32 -7.57
C GLN A 169 -10.84 7.24 -8.97
N SER A 170 -9.85 6.36 -9.16
CA SER A 170 -9.24 6.12 -10.47
C SER A 170 -10.26 5.57 -11.47
N GLY A 171 -11.09 4.61 -11.04
CA GLY A 171 -12.19 4.08 -11.84
C GLY A 171 -13.22 5.15 -12.19
N ALA A 172 -13.65 5.94 -11.22
CA ALA A 172 -14.60 7.03 -11.44
C ALA A 172 -14.05 8.09 -12.41
N THR A 173 -12.74 8.37 -12.34
CA THR A 173 -12.07 9.29 -13.28
C THR A 173 -12.07 8.73 -14.70
N ALA A 174 -11.75 7.43 -14.87
CA ALA A 174 -11.79 6.76 -16.17
C ALA A 174 -13.20 6.79 -16.79
N ALA A 175 -14.24 6.57 -15.98
CA ALA A 175 -15.64 6.70 -16.41
C ALA A 175 -15.96 8.12 -16.91
N GLY A 176 -15.48 9.14 -16.21
CA GLY A 176 -15.64 10.54 -16.63
C GLY A 176 -14.98 10.83 -17.98
N LEU A 177 -13.79 10.28 -18.23
CA LEU A 177 -13.10 10.41 -19.52
C LEU A 177 -13.86 9.68 -20.65
N MET A 178 -14.33 8.45 -20.40
CA MET A 178 -15.09 7.70 -21.38
C MET A 178 -16.42 8.38 -21.74
N ARG A 179 -17.09 8.98 -20.76
CA ARG A 179 -18.26 9.82 -21.02
C ARG A 179 -17.96 10.96 -21.99
N LEU A 180 -16.84 11.65 -21.86
CA LEU A 180 -16.44 12.72 -22.77
C LEU A 180 -16.23 12.19 -24.20
N MET A 181 -15.73 10.96 -24.34
CA MET A 181 -15.52 10.29 -25.62
C MET A 181 -16.82 9.83 -26.24
N ALA A 182 -17.80 9.41 -25.46
CA ALA A 182 -19.12 8.92 -25.91
C ALA A 182 -20.00 9.96 -26.55
N LYS A 183 -19.77 11.26 -26.41
CA LYS A 183 -20.46 12.39 -27.09
C LYS A 183 -21.98 12.30 -27.11
N ASN A 184 -22.61 11.73 -26.09
CA ASN A 184 -24.05 11.46 -26.00
C ASN A 184 -24.61 10.41 -27.04
N GLU A 185 -23.76 9.68 -27.71
CA GLU A 185 -24.14 8.54 -28.54
C GLU A 185 -24.29 7.26 -27.70
N SER A 186 -25.07 6.29 -28.17
CA SER A 186 -25.14 4.98 -27.56
C SER A 186 -23.77 4.33 -27.63
N THR A 187 -23.18 4.09 -26.48
CA THR A 187 -21.79 3.62 -26.35
C THR A 187 -21.76 2.35 -25.55
N LYS A 188 -21.18 1.31 -26.10
CA LYS A 188 -20.99 0.01 -25.45
C LYS A 188 -19.54 -0.17 -25.02
N ILE A 189 -19.33 -0.49 -23.73
CA ILE A 189 -18.02 -0.58 -23.11
C ILE A 189 -17.76 -2.02 -22.65
N GLY A 190 -16.58 -2.55 -23.00
CA GLY A 190 -15.99 -3.73 -22.37
C GLY A 190 -15.02 -3.31 -21.27
N ILE A 191 -14.93 -4.11 -20.22
CA ILE A 191 -13.92 -3.93 -19.17
C ILE A 191 -12.95 -5.11 -19.22
N VAL A 192 -11.65 -4.82 -19.22
CA VAL A 192 -10.57 -5.80 -19.04
C VAL A 192 -9.89 -5.52 -17.70
N THR A 193 -9.81 -6.52 -16.84
CA THR A 193 -9.31 -6.36 -15.47
C THR A 193 -8.41 -7.53 -15.06
N GLY A 194 -7.59 -7.32 -14.03
CA GLY A 194 -6.85 -8.38 -13.36
C GLY A 194 -7.71 -9.20 -12.39
N SER A 195 -7.07 -10.01 -11.56
CA SER A 195 -7.73 -10.92 -10.62
C SER A 195 -8.66 -10.21 -9.64
N GLU A 196 -9.85 -10.79 -9.41
CA GLU A 196 -10.82 -10.31 -8.42
C GLU A 196 -10.34 -10.47 -6.97
N GLU A 197 -9.34 -11.31 -6.74
CA GLU A 197 -8.72 -11.51 -5.42
C GLU A 197 -7.90 -10.28 -4.99
N ILE A 198 -7.60 -9.36 -5.91
CA ILE A 198 -6.81 -8.16 -5.66
C ILE A 198 -7.75 -6.96 -5.56
N LEU A 199 -7.75 -6.33 -4.38
CA LEU A 199 -8.70 -5.26 -4.05
C LEU A 199 -8.60 -4.05 -4.99
N CYS A 200 -7.42 -3.71 -5.50
CA CYS A 200 -7.26 -2.56 -6.40
C CYS A 200 -8.06 -2.73 -7.71
N HIS A 201 -8.21 -3.93 -8.23
CA HIS A 201 -9.01 -4.21 -9.43
C HIS A 201 -10.50 -4.07 -9.15
N THR A 202 -10.98 -4.72 -8.09
CA THR A 202 -12.41 -4.66 -7.72
C THR A 202 -12.86 -3.24 -7.35
N GLU A 203 -12.02 -2.47 -6.64
CA GLU A 203 -12.32 -1.06 -6.33
C GLU A 203 -12.34 -0.18 -7.58
N ARG A 204 -11.44 -0.38 -8.52
CA ARG A 204 -11.40 0.38 -9.78
C ARG A 204 -12.64 0.12 -10.62
N ILE A 205 -13.05 -1.15 -10.74
CA ILE A 205 -14.31 -1.52 -11.41
C ILE A 205 -15.51 -0.91 -10.70
N ALA A 206 -15.57 -0.99 -9.39
CA ALA A 206 -16.68 -0.42 -8.61
C ALA A 206 -16.80 1.10 -8.82
N GLY A 207 -15.66 1.82 -8.78
CA GLY A 207 -15.65 3.26 -9.04
C GLY A 207 -16.09 3.61 -10.46
N PHE A 208 -15.64 2.84 -11.45
CA PHE A 208 -16.04 3.00 -12.86
C PHE A 208 -17.52 2.74 -13.04
N THR A 209 -18.01 1.58 -12.60
CA THR A 209 -19.40 1.16 -12.75
C THR A 209 -20.37 2.13 -12.07
N ASN A 210 -20.07 2.54 -10.83
CA ASN A 210 -20.91 3.49 -10.11
C ASN A 210 -20.99 4.85 -10.82
N ALA A 211 -19.88 5.33 -11.39
CA ALA A 211 -19.87 6.59 -12.11
C ALA A 211 -20.64 6.50 -13.45
N ILE A 212 -20.55 5.38 -14.17
CA ILE A 212 -21.23 5.15 -15.45
C ILE A 212 -22.75 5.05 -15.29
N GLN A 213 -23.26 4.52 -14.19
CA GLN A 213 -24.71 4.38 -13.93
C GLN A 213 -25.50 5.69 -14.10
N SER A 214 -24.86 6.83 -13.97
CA SER A 214 -25.48 8.13 -14.17
C SER A 214 -25.69 8.51 -15.65
N TYR A 215 -25.21 7.67 -16.59
CA TYR A 215 -25.22 7.97 -18.04
C TYR A 215 -26.00 6.89 -18.81
N PRO A 216 -27.28 7.11 -19.10
CA PRO A 216 -28.19 6.10 -19.71
C PRO A 216 -27.80 5.70 -21.13
N ASN A 217 -26.93 6.46 -21.78
CA ASN A 217 -26.42 6.16 -23.13
C ASN A 217 -25.16 5.31 -23.13
N ILE A 218 -24.65 4.89 -21.95
CA ILE A 218 -23.43 4.09 -21.83
C ILE A 218 -23.76 2.77 -21.13
N ASP A 219 -23.49 1.67 -21.82
CA ASP A 219 -23.73 0.31 -21.31
C ASP A 219 -22.41 -0.45 -21.17
N ILE A 220 -22.19 -1.08 -20.01
CA ILE A 220 -21.14 -2.07 -19.83
C ILE A 220 -21.68 -3.41 -20.32
N VAL A 221 -21.16 -3.90 -21.44
CA VAL A 221 -21.66 -5.13 -22.08
C VAL A 221 -20.92 -6.38 -21.61
N ALA A 222 -19.68 -6.24 -21.22
CA ALA A 222 -18.89 -7.35 -20.70
C ALA A 222 -17.77 -6.88 -19.76
N THR A 223 -17.39 -7.76 -18.83
CA THR A 223 -16.18 -7.64 -18.02
C THR A 223 -15.41 -8.95 -18.12
N ILE A 224 -14.15 -8.89 -18.52
CA ILE A 224 -13.26 -10.03 -18.64
C ILE A 224 -12.07 -9.91 -17.69
N THR A 225 -11.63 -11.04 -17.14
CA THR A 225 -10.48 -11.10 -16.22
C THR A 225 -9.31 -11.75 -16.96
N ASN A 226 -8.14 -11.13 -16.90
CA ASN A 226 -6.94 -11.60 -17.61
C ASN A 226 -5.83 -12.16 -16.68
N ASP A 227 -6.06 -12.12 -15.36
CA ASP A 227 -5.13 -12.60 -14.34
C ASP A 227 -3.69 -12.05 -14.48
N ASP A 228 -3.56 -10.82 -15.03
CA ASP A 228 -2.30 -10.13 -15.33
C ASP A 228 -1.38 -10.89 -16.32
N ASP A 229 -1.95 -11.78 -17.16
CA ASP A 229 -1.26 -12.53 -18.20
C ASP A 229 -1.52 -11.92 -19.60
N ASP A 230 -0.45 -11.62 -20.34
CA ASP A 230 -0.52 -10.98 -21.66
C ASP A 230 -1.21 -11.86 -22.71
N PHE A 231 -0.99 -13.19 -22.67
CA PHE A 231 -1.58 -14.14 -23.63
C PHE A 231 -3.07 -14.32 -23.33
N VAL A 232 -3.43 -14.48 -22.06
CA VAL A 232 -4.83 -14.56 -21.63
C VAL A 232 -5.54 -13.26 -22.00
N SER A 233 -4.91 -12.12 -21.78
CA SER A 233 -5.42 -10.79 -22.13
C SER A 233 -5.71 -10.68 -23.61
N TYR A 234 -4.78 -11.12 -24.48
CA TYR A 234 -4.93 -11.11 -25.93
C TYR A 234 -6.09 -11.99 -26.40
N ASP A 235 -6.14 -13.25 -25.93
CA ASP A 235 -7.19 -14.19 -26.33
C ASP A 235 -8.57 -13.74 -25.87
N GLN A 236 -8.72 -13.36 -24.61
CA GLN A 236 -9.96 -12.87 -24.03
C GLN A 236 -10.45 -11.59 -24.73
N THR A 237 -9.56 -10.64 -25.01
CA THR A 237 -9.92 -9.40 -25.72
C THR A 237 -10.32 -9.71 -27.18
N THR A 238 -9.62 -10.62 -27.84
CA THR A 238 -9.95 -11.05 -29.19
C THR A 238 -11.33 -11.70 -29.24
N GLN A 239 -11.66 -12.54 -28.27
CA GLN A 239 -12.98 -13.16 -28.15
C GLN A 239 -14.06 -12.12 -27.87
N LEU A 240 -13.83 -11.21 -26.92
CA LEU A 240 -14.73 -10.10 -26.60
C LEU A 240 -15.12 -9.29 -27.85
N LEU A 241 -14.15 -8.94 -28.70
CA LEU A 241 -14.38 -8.19 -29.93
C LEU A 241 -15.17 -8.98 -30.99
N LYS A 242 -15.06 -10.32 -30.99
CA LYS A 242 -15.87 -11.18 -31.89
C LYS A 242 -17.32 -11.33 -31.41
N GLU A 243 -17.51 -11.44 -30.10
CA GLU A 243 -18.81 -11.63 -29.47
C GLU A 243 -19.61 -10.31 -29.41
N HIS A 244 -18.90 -9.19 -29.32
CA HIS A 244 -19.46 -7.84 -29.23
C HIS A 244 -18.95 -6.92 -30.35
N PRO A 245 -19.31 -7.16 -31.62
CA PRO A 245 -18.85 -6.35 -32.73
C PRO A 245 -19.34 -4.89 -32.65
N GLU A 246 -20.37 -4.61 -31.84
CA GLU A 246 -20.91 -3.29 -31.55
C GLU A 246 -20.10 -2.55 -30.45
N LEU A 247 -19.06 -3.12 -29.92
CA LEU A 247 -18.25 -2.52 -28.85
C LEU A 247 -17.61 -1.21 -29.34
N SER A 248 -17.79 -0.16 -28.56
CA SER A 248 -17.30 1.17 -28.89
C SER A 248 -15.98 1.50 -28.20
N LEU A 249 -15.83 1.10 -26.93
CA LEU A 249 -14.67 1.40 -26.09
C LEU A 249 -14.33 0.20 -25.22
N ILE A 250 -13.06 0.10 -24.83
CA ILE A 250 -12.58 -0.86 -23.82
C ILE A 250 -11.92 -0.07 -22.68
N HIS A 251 -12.37 -0.32 -21.44
CA HIS A 251 -11.68 0.13 -20.24
C HIS A 251 -10.71 -0.95 -19.77
N ILE A 252 -9.42 -0.72 -19.98
CA ILE A 252 -8.37 -1.59 -19.44
C ILE A 252 -8.02 -1.06 -18.06
N SER A 253 -8.33 -1.84 -17.01
CA SER A 253 -8.13 -1.41 -15.63
C SER A 253 -6.70 -1.62 -15.11
N GLU A 254 -5.84 -2.22 -15.91
CA GLU A 254 -4.42 -2.36 -15.64
C GLU A 254 -3.64 -1.07 -15.98
N PRO A 255 -2.56 -0.75 -15.24
CA PRO A 255 -1.69 0.35 -15.62
C PRO A 255 -0.96 0.01 -16.92
N THR A 256 -1.41 0.60 -18.03
CA THR A 256 -0.66 0.54 -19.29
C THR A 256 0.67 1.26 -19.12
N ARG A 257 1.78 0.56 -19.43
CA ARG A 257 3.07 1.22 -19.56
C ARG A 257 3.06 2.13 -20.78
N LEU A 258 3.20 3.42 -20.53
CA LEU A 258 3.77 4.32 -21.53
C LEU A 258 5.28 4.03 -21.57
N ARG A 259 5.73 3.36 -22.62
CA ARG A 259 7.16 3.27 -22.95
C ARG A 259 7.65 4.57 -23.55
#